data_0bba4bc605d2c9ef011d9bbdf821be29
#
_entry.id   0bba4bc605d2c9ef011d9bbdf821be29
#
_cell.length_a   1.000
_cell.length_b   1.000
_cell.length_c   1.000
_cell.angle_alpha   90.00
_cell.angle_beta   90.00
_cell.angle_gamma   90.00
#
_symmetry.space_group_name_H-M   'P 1'
#
loop_
_entity.id
_entity.type
_entity.pdbx_description
1 polymer ?
#
loop_
_entity_poly.entity_id
_entity_poly.type
_entity_poly.pdbx_seq_one_letter_code
_entity_poly.pdbx_strand_id
1 'polypeptide(L)'
;MKLSIIVPVYNRENYIESCLKTLLQIQSDEIEIIIVDDGSIDNSLDLCRGYEKIDKRINVYHKENGGVSSARNYGINHASGEYLMFVDSDDMICVETISDFMKKKWDKDIYLFDYYTDNGELSYCKRDLPKEQENENFLLHAFLMLKNNMIWNNIYKTSVVKTNNILYKESIKMGEDLLFNLEYANYASNYEYITQPLYKYNVETVGSALKLTRLSY
;
A
#
# COMPACT_ATOMS: atom_id res chain seq x y z
N MET A 1 4.43 -15.59 9.57
CA MET A 1 3.62 -14.55 8.86
C MET A 1 4.40 -14.11 7.64
N LYS A 2 3.78 -14.17 6.46
CA LYS A 2 4.46 -13.85 5.19
C LYS A 2 4.24 -12.41 4.75
N LEU A 3 3.02 -11.87 4.94
CA LEU A 3 2.66 -10.54 4.47
C LEU A 3 1.92 -9.74 5.54
N SER A 4 2.39 -8.53 5.83
CA SER A 4 1.67 -7.52 6.59
C SER A 4 1.06 -6.49 5.64
N ILE A 5 -0.26 -6.35 5.67
CA ILE A 5 -1.00 -5.36 4.89
C ILE A 5 -1.35 -4.19 5.81
N ILE A 6 -0.80 -3.02 5.52
CA ILE A 6 -0.97 -1.81 6.33
C ILE A 6 -2.03 -0.92 5.68
N VAL A 7 -3.09 -0.61 6.45
CA VAL A 7 -4.22 0.19 6.00
C VAL A 7 -4.35 1.43 6.89
N PRO A 8 -3.85 2.61 6.45
CA PRO A 8 -4.08 3.86 7.14
C PRO A 8 -5.53 4.32 6.95
N VAL A 9 -6.19 4.74 8.04
CA VAL A 9 -7.59 5.16 8.03
C VAL A 9 -7.73 6.52 8.71
N TYR A 10 -8.41 7.47 8.04
CA TYR A 10 -8.82 8.73 8.63
C TYR A 10 -10.10 9.24 7.96
N ASN A 11 -11.23 9.23 8.66
CA ASN A 11 -12.54 9.66 8.16
C ASN A 11 -12.91 8.98 6.83
N ARG A 12 -13.07 7.66 6.85
CA ARG A 12 -13.35 6.79 5.70
C ARG A 12 -14.58 5.88 5.88
N GLU A 13 -15.54 6.26 6.72
CA GLU A 13 -16.73 5.46 7.01
C GLU A 13 -17.49 5.00 5.76
N ASN A 14 -17.46 5.78 4.68
CA ASN A 14 -18.15 5.45 3.42
C ASN A 14 -17.35 4.50 2.49
N TYR A 15 -16.08 4.22 2.79
CA TYR A 15 -15.18 3.50 1.88
C TYR A 15 -14.57 2.26 2.52
N ILE A 16 -14.21 2.33 3.80
CA ILE A 16 -13.40 1.32 4.48
C ILE A 16 -14.00 -0.10 4.40
N GLU A 17 -15.32 -0.24 4.43
CA GLU A 17 -15.94 -1.56 4.29
C GLU A 17 -15.64 -2.24 2.96
N SER A 18 -15.64 -1.48 1.85
CA SER A 18 -15.33 -2.01 0.52
C SER A 18 -13.88 -2.49 0.44
N CYS A 19 -12.95 -1.70 1.00
CA CYS A 19 -11.55 -2.08 1.14
C CYS A 19 -11.40 -3.39 1.92
N LEU A 20 -11.92 -3.43 3.14
CA LEU A 20 -11.80 -4.60 4.03
C LEU A 20 -12.45 -5.85 3.44
N LYS A 21 -13.59 -5.74 2.76
CA LYS A 21 -14.25 -6.87 2.09
C LYS A 21 -13.35 -7.53 1.04
N THR A 22 -12.50 -6.79 0.33
CA THR A 22 -11.55 -7.39 -0.61
C THR A 22 -10.39 -8.07 0.11
N LEU A 23 -9.87 -7.46 1.18
CA LEU A 23 -8.78 -8.03 1.98
C LEU A 23 -9.20 -9.35 2.65
N LEU A 24 -10.43 -9.44 3.15
CA LEU A 24 -10.97 -10.64 3.77
C LEU A 24 -11.13 -11.83 2.81
N GLN A 25 -11.24 -11.57 1.51
CA GLN A 25 -11.33 -12.63 0.49
C GLN A 25 -9.99 -13.30 0.19
N ILE A 26 -8.87 -12.75 0.67
CA ILE A 26 -7.56 -13.41 0.50
C ILE A 26 -7.55 -14.74 1.26
N GLN A 27 -7.38 -15.83 0.51
CA GLN A 27 -7.38 -17.18 1.06
C GLN A 27 -5.98 -17.57 1.56
N SER A 28 -5.55 -16.98 2.68
CA SER A 28 -4.28 -17.28 3.33
C SER A 28 -4.31 -16.95 4.82
N ASP A 29 -3.80 -17.86 5.65
CA ASP A 29 -3.54 -17.62 7.07
C ASP A 29 -2.16 -16.95 7.31
N GLU A 30 -1.34 -16.79 6.27
CA GLU A 30 -0.01 -16.19 6.37
C GLU A 30 0.00 -14.66 6.19
N ILE A 31 -1.17 -14.02 6.29
CA ILE A 31 -1.31 -12.57 6.24
C ILE A 31 -1.76 -12.01 7.59
N GLU A 32 -1.36 -10.79 7.87
CA GLU A 32 -1.98 -9.93 8.87
C GLU A 32 -2.41 -8.62 8.23
N ILE A 33 -3.50 -8.05 8.73
CA ILE A 33 -4.05 -6.78 8.28
C ILE A 33 -3.95 -5.81 9.44
N ILE A 34 -3.10 -4.81 9.30
CA ILE A 34 -2.81 -3.80 10.31
C ILE A 34 -3.55 -2.53 9.92
N ILE A 35 -4.67 -2.27 10.57
CA ILE A 35 -5.46 -1.07 10.37
C ILE A 35 -5.00 -0.03 11.38
N VAL A 36 -4.58 1.14 10.90
CA VAL A 36 -4.18 2.25 11.76
C VAL A 36 -5.16 3.40 11.57
N ASP A 37 -6.07 3.54 12.52
CA ASP A 37 -6.97 4.68 12.59
C ASP A 37 -6.22 5.89 13.16
N ASP A 38 -6.06 6.91 12.33
CA ASP A 38 -5.31 8.12 12.61
C ASP A 38 -6.21 9.23 13.21
N GLY A 39 -6.97 8.87 14.24
CA GLY A 39 -7.82 9.80 14.96
C GLY A 39 -9.11 10.18 14.23
N SER A 40 -9.79 9.21 13.59
CA SER A 40 -11.08 9.46 12.93
C SER A 40 -12.11 9.99 13.90
N ILE A 41 -12.96 10.90 13.41
CA ILE A 41 -14.08 11.49 14.15
C ILE A 41 -15.46 11.04 13.61
N ASP A 42 -15.45 10.22 12.56
CA ASP A 42 -16.63 9.54 12.01
C ASP A 42 -16.69 8.07 12.49
N ASN A 43 -17.55 7.24 11.89
CA ASN A 43 -17.72 5.86 12.31
C ASN A 43 -16.59 4.91 11.81
N SER A 44 -15.51 5.40 11.21
CA SER A 44 -14.44 4.56 10.63
C SER A 44 -13.84 3.59 11.64
N LEU A 45 -13.51 4.08 12.85
CA LEU A 45 -12.92 3.25 13.92
C LEU A 45 -13.86 2.12 14.35
N ASP A 46 -15.14 2.43 14.57
CA ASP A 46 -16.13 1.45 15.00
C ASP A 46 -16.35 0.37 13.94
N LEU A 47 -16.38 0.73 12.66
CA LEU A 47 -16.43 -0.20 11.55
C LEU A 47 -15.20 -1.12 11.56
N CYS A 48 -13.99 -0.57 11.65
CA CYS A 48 -12.76 -1.36 11.72
C CYS A 48 -12.76 -2.34 12.90
N ARG A 49 -13.18 -1.90 14.09
CA ARG A 49 -13.32 -2.77 15.28
C ARG A 49 -14.39 -3.85 15.11
N GLY A 50 -15.41 -3.59 14.31
CA GLY A 50 -16.39 -4.61 13.92
C GLY A 50 -15.75 -5.75 13.12
N TYR A 51 -14.91 -5.40 12.15
CA TYR A 51 -14.17 -6.37 11.33
C TYR A 51 -13.09 -7.14 12.12
N GLU A 52 -12.38 -6.49 13.03
CA GLU A 52 -11.42 -7.14 13.93
C GLU A 52 -12.04 -8.30 14.75
N LYS A 53 -13.30 -8.16 15.14
CA LYS A 53 -14.01 -9.20 15.90
C LYS A 53 -14.37 -10.43 15.08
N ILE A 54 -14.45 -10.32 13.76
CA ILE A 54 -14.88 -11.40 12.86
C ILE A 54 -13.73 -12.07 12.12
N ASP A 55 -12.57 -11.43 12.01
CA ASP A 55 -11.39 -12.03 11.37
C ASP A 55 -10.13 -11.80 12.22
N LYS A 56 -9.56 -12.91 12.72
CA LYS A 56 -8.36 -12.92 13.59
C LYS A 56 -7.09 -12.35 12.93
N ARG A 57 -7.09 -12.18 11.60
CA ARG A 57 -5.96 -11.59 10.85
C ARG A 57 -5.93 -10.06 10.96
N ILE A 58 -7.02 -9.45 11.40
CA ILE A 58 -7.15 -7.99 11.54
C ILE A 58 -6.68 -7.57 12.92
N ASN A 59 -5.82 -6.55 12.95
CA ASN A 59 -5.39 -5.85 14.15
C ASN A 59 -5.67 -4.35 13.95
N VAL A 60 -6.50 -3.76 14.79
CA VAL A 60 -6.88 -2.36 14.71
C VAL A 60 -6.15 -1.56 15.78
N TYR A 61 -5.44 -0.54 15.36
CA TYR A 61 -4.78 0.43 16.24
C TYR A 61 -5.43 1.80 16.06
N HIS A 62 -5.58 2.53 17.17
CA HIS A 62 -6.05 3.90 17.16
C HIS A 62 -5.00 4.81 17.76
N LYS A 63 -4.74 5.96 17.13
CA LYS A 63 -3.81 6.96 17.61
C LYS A 63 -4.35 8.38 17.38
N GLU A 64 -3.77 9.37 18.04
CA GLU A 64 -4.01 10.77 17.72
C GLU A 64 -3.59 11.08 16.26
N ASN A 65 -4.35 11.98 15.61
CA ASN A 65 -4.09 12.31 14.20
C ASN A 65 -2.69 12.91 14.02
N GLY A 66 -1.91 12.27 13.16
CA GLY A 66 -0.55 12.67 12.76
C GLY A 66 -0.36 12.71 11.25
N GLY A 67 -1.40 12.38 10.48
CA GLY A 67 -1.38 12.27 9.02
C GLY A 67 -0.97 10.88 8.52
N VAL A 68 -1.19 10.66 7.22
CA VAL A 68 -1.02 9.35 6.58
C VAL A 68 0.39 8.76 6.76
N SER A 69 1.43 9.59 6.69
CA SER A 69 2.82 9.18 6.94
C SER A 69 3.01 8.61 8.33
N SER A 70 2.43 9.26 9.36
CA SER A 70 2.47 8.81 10.74
C SER A 70 1.73 7.49 10.93
N ALA A 71 0.55 7.33 10.33
CA ALA A 71 -0.22 6.09 10.36
C ALA A 71 0.54 4.94 9.69
N ARG A 72 1.15 5.18 8.50
CA ARG A 72 1.96 4.17 7.81
C ARG A 72 3.19 3.76 8.63
N ASN A 73 3.91 4.71 9.23
CA ASN A 73 5.04 4.43 10.13
C ASN A 73 4.61 3.59 11.34
N TYR A 74 3.47 3.91 11.93
CA TYR A 74 2.91 3.14 13.02
C TYR A 74 2.65 1.68 12.58
N GLY A 75 2.05 1.49 11.40
CA GLY A 75 1.84 0.17 10.81
C GLY A 75 3.14 -0.60 10.54
N ILE A 76 4.18 0.05 9.98
CA ILE A 76 5.51 -0.55 9.75
C ILE A 76 6.10 -1.08 11.06
N ASN A 77 5.98 -0.32 12.15
CA ASN A 77 6.53 -0.70 13.44
C ASN A 77 5.83 -1.94 14.03
N HIS A 78 4.52 -2.12 13.76
CA HIS A 78 3.72 -3.24 14.26
C HIS A 78 3.73 -4.45 13.31
N ALA A 79 4.23 -4.31 12.10
CA ALA A 79 4.28 -5.38 11.11
C ALA A 79 5.23 -6.52 11.54
N SER A 80 4.76 -7.77 11.45
CA SER A 80 5.52 -8.99 11.75
C SER A 80 5.83 -9.84 10.52
N GLY A 81 5.22 -9.53 9.36
CA GLY A 81 5.42 -10.25 8.11
C GLY A 81 6.80 -10.05 7.51
N GLU A 82 7.24 -11.03 6.72
CA GLU A 82 8.47 -10.95 5.95
C GLU A 82 8.41 -9.86 4.88
N TYR A 83 7.19 -9.53 4.44
CA TYR A 83 6.90 -8.49 3.45
C TYR A 83 5.82 -7.53 3.93
N LEU A 84 5.86 -6.31 3.39
CA LEU A 84 4.91 -5.23 3.64
C LEU A 84 4.17 -4.88 2.35
N MET A 85 2.88 -4.61 2.47
CA MET A 85 2.04 -4.02 1.45
C MET A 85 1.23 -2.88 2.07
N PHE A 86 1.07 -1.77 1.34
CA PHE A 86 0.21 -0.67 1.76
C PHE A 86 -1.07 -0.68 0.94
N VAL A 87 -2.20 -0.42 1.60
CA VAL A 87 -3.51 -0.31 0.94
C VAL A 87 -4.22 0.90 1.50
N ASP A 88 -4.54 1.86 0.64
CA ASP A 88 -5.32 3.03 1.06
C ASP A 88 -6.78 2.63 1.33
N SER A 89 -7.37 3.20 2.36
CA SER A 89 -8.66 2.77 2.92
C SER A 89 -9.88 3.04 2.05
N ASP A 90 -9.71 3.74 0.95
CA ASP A 90 -10.73 4.04 -0.07
C ASP A 90 -10.53 3.25 -1.37
N ASP A 91 -9.54 2.35 -1.40
CA ASP A 91 -9.18 1.53 -2.55
C ASP A 91 -9.49 0.04 -2.32
N MET A 92 -9.27 -0.77 -3.35
CA MET A 92 -9.48 -2.22 -3.31
C MET A 92 -8.27 -2.96 -3.89
N ILE A 93 -8.13 -4.23 -3.54
CA ILE A 93 -7.11 -5.11 -4.13
C ILE A 93 -7.71 -6.07 -5.16
N CYS A 94 -6.87 -6.57 -6.07
CA CYS A 94 -7.22 -7.67 -6.96
C CYS A 94 -6.98 -8.98 -6.22
N VAL A 95 -8.04 -9.54 -5.64
CA VAL A 95 -8.00 -10.71 -4.75
C VAL A 95 -7.36 -11.93 -5.43
N GLU A 96 -7.66 -12.16 -6.71
CA GLU A 96 -7.09 -13.27 -7.48
C GLU A 96 -5.58 -13.14 -7.61
N THR A 97 -5.10 -11.94 -7.98
CA THR A 97 -3.66 -11.67 -8.14
C THR A 97 -2.89 -11.91 -6.85
N ILE A 98 -3.35 -11.35 -5.74
CA ILE A 98 -2.64 -11.54 -4.45
C ILE A 98 -2.75 -12.98 -3.96
N SER A 99 -3.89 -13.64 -4.12
CA SER A 99 -4.09 -15.03 -3.71
C SER A 99 -3.20 -15.99 -4.48
N ASP A 100 -3.00 -15.77 -5.78
CA ASP A 100 -2.09 -16.56 -6.59
C ASP A 100 -0.63 -16.23 -6.28
N PHE A 101 -0.33 -14.97 -6.00
CA PHE A 101 1.00 -14.55 -5.62
C PHE A 101 1.41 -15.13 -4.26
N MET A 102 0.50 -15.24 -3.29
CA MET A 102 0.75 -15.88 -1.99
C MET A 102 1.21 -17.34 -2.09
N LYS A 103 0.84 -18.06 -3.16
CA LYS A 103 1.25 -19.46 -3.39
C LYS A 103 2.69 -19.60 -3.87
N LYS A 104 3.30 -18.52 -4.37
CA LYS A 104 4.68 -18.53 -4.88
C LYS A 104 5.71 -18.43 -3.76
N LYS A 105 6.95 -18.82 -4.08
CA LYS A 105 8.11 -18.47 -3.24
C LYS A 105 8.45 -17.00 -3.46
N TRP A 106 8.68 -16.29 -2.38
CA TRP A 106 9.10 -14.88 -2.41
C TRP A 106 10.57 -14.79 -2.04
N ASP A 107 11.40 -14.25 -2.95
CA ASP A 107 12.85 -14.17 -2.77
C ASP A 107 13.44 -12.82 -3.24
N LYS A 108 12.60 -11.89 -3.71
CA LYS A 108 13.01 -10.55 -4.12
C LYS A 108 12.89 -9.55 -2.98
N ASP A 109 13.64 -8.48 -3.08
CA ASP A 109 13.55 -7.40 -2.12
C ASP A 109 12.29 -6.55 -2.37
N ILE A 110 11.87 -6.44 -3.64
CA ILE A 110 10.61 -5.75 -4.00
C ILE A 110 9.92 -6.44 -5.19
N TYR A 111 8.59 -6.47 -5.14
CA TYR A 111 7.72 -6.86 -6.24
C TYR A 111 6.90 -5.66 -6.70
N LEU A 112 6.92 -5.40 -8.00
CA LEU A 112 6.25 -4.28 -8.66
C LEU A 112 5.09 -4.82 -9.49
N PHE A 113 3.91 -4.23 -9.36
CA PHE A 113 2.70 -4.71 -10.05
C PHE A 113 2.07 -3.61 -10.91
N ASP A 114 1.30 -4.04 -11.91
CA ASP A 114 0.34 -3.19 -12.58
C ASP A 114 -0.90 -2.95 -11.69
N TYR A 115 -1.82 -2.11 -12.15
CA TYR A 115 -3.01 -1.76 -11.39
C TYR A 115 -4.19 -1.40 -12.31
N TYR A 116 -5.37 -1.27 -11.74
CA TYR A 116 -6.53 -0.65 -12.38
C TYR A 116 -6.81 0.72 -11.78
N THR A 117 -7.29 1.65 -12.59
CA THR A 117 -8.03 2.82 -12.11
C THR A 117 -9.52 2.52 -12.20
N ASP A 118 -10.28 2.95 -11.19
CA ASP A 118 -11.72 2.81 -11.11
C ASP A 118 -12.38 4.19 -10.99
N ASN A 119 -13.08 4.58 -12.04
CA ASN A 119 -13.91 5.79 -12.12
C ASN A 119 -15.37 5.44 -12.45
N GLY A 120 -15.83 4.24 -12.01
CA GLY A 120 -17.07 3.61 -12.43
C GLY A 120 -16.87 2.64 -13.61
N GLU A 121 -15.73 2.71 -14.30
CA GLU A 121 -15.27 1.76 -15.31
C GLU A 121 -13.79 1.43 -15.06
N LEU A 122 -13.47 0.13 -14.98
CA LEU A 122 -12.10 -0.33 -14.74
C LEU A 122 -11.22 -0.12 -15.95
N SER A 123 -10.15 0.66 -15.79
CA SER A 123 -9.13 0.88 -16.80
C SER A 123 -7.78 0.30 -16.36
N TYR A 124 -7.24 -0.60 -17.17
CA TYR A 124 -5.92 -1.21 -16.91
C TYR A 124 -4.81 -0.21 -17.10
N CYS A 125 -3.94 -0.12 -16.09
CA CYS A 125 -2.77 0.75 -16.08
C CYS A 125 -1.50 -0.08 -15.97
N LYS A 126 -0.78 -0.16 -17.08
CA LYS A 126 0.54 -0.78 -17.12
C LYS A 126 1.56 0.16 -16.49
N ARG A 127 2.45 -0.40 -15.66
CA ARG A 127 3.59 0.33 -15.13
C ARG A 127 4.59 0.63 -16.26
N ASP A 128 4.99 1.89 -16.36
CA ASP A 128 6.03 2.32 -17.31
C ASP A 128 7.40 2.12 -16.67
N LEU A 129 8.11 1.08 -17.06
CA LEU A 129 9.42 0.75 -16.51
C LEU A 129 10.52 1.06 -17.54
N PRO A 130 11.75 1.47 -17.10
CA PRO A 130 12.89 1.64 -17.96
C PRO A 130 13.17 0.38 -18.79
N LYS A 131 13.60 0.57 -20.04
CA LYS A 131 13.88 -0.57 -20.95
C LYS A 131 15.11 -1.37 -20.54
N GLU A 132 16.06 -0.77 -19.85
CA GLU A 132 17.31 -1.38 -19.42
C GLU A 132 17.15 -1.96 -18.01
N GLN A 133 16.75 -3.22 -17.92
CA GLN A 133 16.50 -3.93 -16.65
C GLN A 133 17.80 -4.39 -15.94
N GLU A 134 18.96 -4.30 -16.58
CA GLU A 134 20.25 -4.77 -16.04
C GLU A 134 21.07 -3.67 -15.35
N ASN A 135 20.54 -2.47 -15.19
CA ASN A 135 21.24 -1.35 -14.56
C ASN A 135 21.16 -1.46 -13.03
N GLU A 136 22.29 -1.34 -12.34
CA GLU A 136 22.39 -1.32 -10.86
C GLU A 136 21.46 -0.26 -10.21
N ASN A 137 21.14 0.81 -10.95
CA ASN A 137 20.23 1.87 -10.51
C ASN A 137 18.81 1.75 -11.08
N PHE A 138 18.42 0.56 -11.58
CA PHE A 138 17.13 0.38 -12.23
C PHE A 138 15.95 0.85 -11.37
N LEU A 139 15.87 0.43 -10.09
CA LEU A 139 14.77 0.82 -9.20
C LEU A 139 14.75 2.33 -8.96
N LEU A 140 15.92 2.94 -8.78
CA LEU A 140 16.02 4.39 -8.60
C LEU A 140 15.48 5.12 -9.83
N HIS A 141 15.90 4.71 -11.04
CA HIS A 141 15.38 5.27 -12.29
C HIS A 141 13.88 4.97 -12.45
N ALA A 142 13.45 3.74 -12.12
CA ALA A 142 12.05 3.35 -12.18
C ALA A 142 11.19 4.29 -11.33
N PHE A 143 11.60 4.65 -10.13
CA PHE A 143 10.84 5.57 -9.28
C PHE A 143 11.00 7.04 -9.65
N LEU A 144 12.15 7.47 -10.17
CA LEU A 144 12.37 8.87 -10.61
C LEU A 144 11.68 9.22 -11.93
N MET A 145 11.65 8.30 -12.89
CA MET A 145 11.07 8.57 -14.21
C MET A 145 9.55 8.48 -14.24
N LEU A 146 8.91 8.02 -13.16
CA LEU A 146 7.56 7.54 -13.26
C LEU A 146 6.50 8.47 -12.73
N LYS A 147 5.50 8.63 -13.55
CA LYS A 147 4.17 9.10 -13.17
C LYS A 147 3.51 8.25 -12.07
N ASN A 148 4.16 7.16 -11.62
CA ASN A 148 3.61 6.12 -10.76
C ASN A 148 4.52 5.85 -9.56
N ASN A 149 4.74 6.85 -8.72
CA ASN A 149 5.53 6.70 -7.49
C ASN A 149 4.71 6.21 -6.31
N MET A 150 3.60 5.54 -6.58
CA MET A 150 2.71 5.02 -5.57
C MET A 150 3.35 3.83 -4.85
N ILE A 151 3.00 3.68 -3.59
CA ILE A 151 3.47 2.57 -2.74
C ILE A 151 2.54 1.36 -2.78
N TRP A 152 1.26 1.57 -3.07
CA TRP A 152 0.21 0.57 -2.93
C TRP A 152 0.22 -0.53 -4.00
N ASN A 153 0.91 -0.35 -5.12
CA ASN A 153 1.13 -1.38 -6.13
C ASN A 153 2.50 -2.06 -6.03
N ASN A 154 3.09 -2.04 -4.84
CA ASN A 154 4.36 -2.69 -4.53
C ASN A 154 4.24 -3.58 -3.30
N ILE A 155 5.08 -4.62 -3.25
CA ILE A 155 5.28 -5.43 -2.05
C ILE A 155 6.75 -5.36 -1.68
N TYR A 156 7.04 -4.92 -0.46
CA TYR A 156 8.38 -4.60 0.03
C TYR A 156 8.86 -5.63 1.03
N LYS A 157 10.13 -6.02 0.97
CA LYS A 157 10.73 -6.88 1.99
C LYS A 157 10.92 -6.12 3.29
N THR A 158 10.31 -6.61 4.36
CA THR A 158 10.30 -5.94 5.67
C THR A 158 11.69 -5.73 6.24
N SER A 159 12.60 -6.69 6.05
CA SER A 159 13.97 -6.56 6.56
C SER A 159 14.72 -5.38 5.93
N VAL A 160 14.51 -5.09 4.64
CA VAL A 160 15.13 -3.91 3.99
C VAL A 160 14.62 -2.63 4.63
N VAL A 161 13.30 -2.53 4.87
CA VAL A 161 12.69 -1.37 5.53
C VAL A 161 13.22 -1.19 6.96
N LYS A 162 13.16 -2.25 7.77
CA LYS A 162 13.48 -2.16 9.21
C LYS A 162 14.96 -2.03 9.48
N THR A 163 15.82 -2.78 8.78
CA THR A 163 17.29 -2.71 8.99
C THR A 163 17.85 -1.34 8.63
N ASN A 164 17.29 -0.68 7.62
CA ASN A 164 17.75 0.62 7.16
C ASN A 164 16.94 1.80 7.73
N ASN A 165 15.99 1.52 8.64
CA ASN A 165 15.12 2.52 9.26
C ASN A 165 14.40 3.42 8.24
N ILE A 166 13.90 2.81 7.16
CA ILE A 166 13.17 3.50 6.09
C ILE A 166 11.77 3.80 6.59
N LEU A 167 11.51 5.07 6.87
CA LEU A 167 10.24 5.56 7.39
C LEU A 167 9.78 6.78 6.60
N TYR A 168 8.48 6.96 6.53
CA TYR A 168 7.89 8.17 5.97
C TYR A 168 8.30 9.41 6.76
N LYS A 169 8.66 10.49 6.07
CA LYS A 169 8.96 11.78 6.70
C LYS A 169 7.64 12.52 6.96
N GLU A 170 7.19 12.51 8.21
CA GLU A 170 5.87 13.06 8.63
C GLU A 170 5.71 14.56 8.34
N SER A 171 6.81 15.28 8.17
CA SER A 171 6.81 16.70 7.77
C SER A 171 6.48 16.93 6.29
N ILE A 172 6.54 15.89 5.45
CA ILE A 172 6.29 15.97 4.01
C ILE A 172 4.82 15.65 3.75
N LYS A 173 4.11 16.61 3.15
CA LYS A 173 2.66 16.52 2.86
C LYS A 173 2.37 16.02 1.45
N MET A 174 3.34 16.04 0.54
CA MET A 174 3.20 15.63 -0.86
C MET A 174 4.53 15.10 -1.37
N GLY A 175 4.50 13.94 -2.03
CA GLY A 175 5.69 13.25 -2.52
C GLY A 175 6.35 12.34 -1.46
N GLU A 176 5.68 12.08 -0.34
CA GLU A 176 6.12 11.16 0.72
C GLU A 176 6.34 9.74 0.19
N ASP A 177 5.48 9.29 -0.72
CA ASP A 177 5.55 7.98 -1.37
C ASP A 177 6.79 7.86 -2.26
N LEU A 178 7.07 8.91 -3.06
CA LEU A 178 8.28 8.97 -3.88
C LEU A 178 9.52 8.89 -3.01
N LEU A 179 9.57 9.66 -1.93
CA LEU A 179 10.74 9.68 -1.06
C LEU A 179 10.97 8.32 -0.39
N PHE A 180 9.91 7.67 0.09
CA PHE A 180 9.97 6.31 0.64
C PHE A 180 10.51 5.32 -0.40
N ASN A 181 10.00 5.36 -1.62
CA ASN A 181 10.43 4.50 -2.72
C ASN A 181 11.90 4.73 -3.10
N LEU A 182 12.36 5.99 -3.17
CA LEU A 182 13.75 6.31 -3.48
C LEU A 182 14.69 5.86 -2.37
N GLU A 183 14.30 6.07 -1.11
CA GLU A 183 15.09 5.61 0.04
C GLU A 183 15.17 4.07 0.04
N TYR A 184 14.06 3.37 -0.25
CA TYR A 184 14.03 1.92 -0.39
C TYR A 184 14.93 1.42 -1.53
N ALA A 185 14.88 2.06 -2.70
CA ALA A 185 15.66 1.68 -3.88
C ALA A 185 17.18 1.71 -3.64
N ASN A 186 17.67 2.53 -2.72
CA ASN A 186 19.09 2.57 -2.36
C ASN A 186 19.60 1.30 -1.66
N TYR A 187 18.69 0.48 -1.11
CA TYR A 187 19.05 -0.72 -0.33
C TYR A 187 18.51 -2.01 -0.96
N ALA A 188 17.58 -1.93 -1.90
CA ALA A 188 17.06 -3.10 -2.59
C ALA A 188 18.03 -3.58 -3.67
N SER A 189 18.39 -4.87 -3.62
CA SER A 189 19.38 -5.47 -4.52
C SER A 189 18.74 -6.15 -5.73
N ASN A 190 17.46 -6.55 -5.62
CA ASN A 190 16.76 -7.26 -6.67
C ASN A 190 15.24 -7.00 -6.63
N TYR A 191 14.61 -7.16 -7.79
CA TYR A 191 13.18 -6.93 -7.95
C TYR A 191 12.56 -7.94 -8.91
N GLU A 192 11.23 -8.03 -8.89
CA GLU A 192 10.43 -8.69 -9.93
C GLU A 192 9.27 -7.78 -10.33
N TYR A 193 9.07 -7.64 -11.65
CA TYR A 193 7.92 -6.96 -12.20
C TYR A 193 6.88 -7.97 -12.67
N ILE A 194 5.67 -7.81 -12.17
CA ILE A 194 4.53 -8.69 -12.41
C ILE A 194 3.46 -7.90 -13.16
N THR A 195 3.22 -8.29 -14.41
CA THR A 195 2.27 -7.61 -15.32
C THR A 195 0.79 -7.89 -15.00
N GLN A 196 0.51 -8.46 -13.82
CA GLN A 196 -0.84 -8.67 -13.33
C GLN A 196 -1.21 -7.52 -12.39
N PRO A 197 -2.41 -6.94 -12.53
CA PRO A 197 -2.83 -5.85 -11.67
C PRO A 197 -3.08 -6.35 -10.25
N LEU A 198 -2.44 -5.71 -9.27
CA LEU A 198 -2.61 -6.00 -7.85
C LEU A 198 -3.69 -5.13 -7.20
N TYR A 199 -3.92 -3.96 -7.73
CA TYR A 199 -4.61 -2.86 -7.08
C TYR A 199 -5.71 -2.24 -7.95
N LYS A 200 -6.79 -1.77 -7.33
CA LYS A 200 -7.86 -1.01 -7.96
C LYS A 200 -7.95 0.36 -7.29
N TYR A 201 -7.34 1.35 -7.93
CA TYR A 201 -7.29 2.71 -7.43
C TYR A 201 -8.60 3.44 -7.72
N ASN A 202 -9.30 3.88 -6.68
CA ASN A 202 -10.55 4.62 -6.77
C ASN A 202 -10.29 6.11 -7.06
N VAL A 203 -10.58 6.55 -8.28
CA VAL A 203 -10.40 7.95 -8.69
C VAL A 203 -11.54 8.89 -8.27
N GLU A 204 -12.66 8.35 -7.79
CA GLU A 204 -13.83 9.15 -7.42
C GLU A 204 -13.84 9.63 -5.97
N THR A 205 -12.93 9.14 -5.15
CA THR A 205 -12.91 9.46 -3.72
C THR A 205 -12.78 10.96 -3.47
N VAL A 206 -13.71 11.50 -2.71
CA VAL A 206 -13.68 12.91 -2.29
C VAL A 206 -12.51 13.10 -1.33
N GLY A 207 -11.61 14.03 -1.66
CA GLY A 207 -10.43 14.33 -0.83
C GLY A 207 -9.17 13.56 -1.19
N SER A 208 -9.14 12.82 -2.32
CA SER A 208 -7.89 12.25 -2.84
C SER A 208 -6.91 13.37 -3.26
N ALA A 209 -5.62 13.19 -3.00
CA ALA A 209 -4.58 14.17 -3.31
C ALA A 209 -4.55 14.58 -4.80
N LEU A 210 -4.94 13.68 -5.71
CA LEU A 210 -5.03 13.94 -7.16
C LEU A 210 -6.17 14.89 -7.54
N LYS A 211 -7.27 14.98 -6.78
CA LYS A 211 -8.34 15.95 -7.06
C LYS A 211 -7.95 17.38 -6.67
N LEU A 212 -7.16 17.53 -5.63
CA LEU A 212 -6.68 18.86 -5.19
C LEU A 212 -5.75 19.50 -6.23
N THR A 213 -4.98 18.72 -6.99
CA THR A 213 -4.10 19.23 -8.06
C THR A 213 -4.83 19.56 -9.36
N ARG A 214 -6.03 19.04 -9.63
CA ARG A 214 -6.84 19.37 -10.83
C ARG A 214 -7.62 20.69 -10.72
N LEU A 215 -7.76 21.24 -9.54
CA LEU A 215 -8.47 22.51 -9.31
C LEU A 215 -7.57 23.75 -9.36
N SER A 216 -6.27 23.60 -9.65
CA SER A 216 -5.27 24.69 -9.68
C SER A 216 -4.62 24.95 -11.05
N TYR A 217 -5.30 24.57 -12.18
CA TYR A 217 -4.89 24.95 -13.54
C TYR A 217 -6.06 25.52 -14.33
#